data_80227c036ce4168343b69da8e443672d
#
_entry.id   80227c036ce4168343b69da8e443672d
#
_cell.length_a   1.000
_cell.length_b   1.000
_cell.length_c   1.000
_cell.angle_alpha   90.00
_cell.angle_beta   90.00
_cell.angle_gamma   90.00
#
_symmetry.space_group_name_H-M   'P 1'
#
loop_
_entity.id
_entity.type
_entity.pdbx_description
1 polymer ?
#
loop_
_entity_poly.entity_id
_entity_poly.type
_entity_poly.pdbx_seq_one_letter_code
_entity_poly.pdbx_strand_id
1 'polypeptide(L)'
;MECRTVPFTALEITSADVADAIGYGPHLPDENVLQLISGLLCTFENIQTHYCLDIFDGMVHSKSIEINGVTFNSGTAVANVMQGAKQFAVFVATAGEEYERLCAELTSNKDADILSQYIADAIGSTIAVKLGAYVEKRLADAIIPQRFSHHLSPGYCHWPVSDQRPLFDLLGGNPCGVRLSDGFLMYPVKSLSGIIGDQVRQEVSGCDICPMVRCFRRHASTKLPNKT
;
A
#
# COMPACT_ATOMS: atom_id res chain seq x y z
N MET A 1 -10.29 -14.74 8.69
CA MET A 1 -10.15 -13.64 7.70
C MET A 1 -11.30 -12.65 7.90
N GLU A 2 -10.97 -11.37 8.00
CA GLU A 2 -11.91 -10.25 8.08
C GLU A 2 -11.82 -9.45 6.78
N CYS A 3 -12.97 -9.16 6.15
CA CYS A 3 -13.04 -8.29 4.99
C CYS A 3 -13.97 -7.11 5.30
N ARG A 4 -13.55 -5.90 4.93
CA ARG A 4 -14.26 -4.66 5.21
C ARG A 4 -14.32 -3.76 3.99
N THR A 5 -15.42 -3.03 3.92
CA THR A 5 -15.59 -1.89 3.02
C THR A 5 -15.25 -0.62 3.78
N VAL A 6 -14.49 0.26 3.14
CA VAL A 6 -14.07 1.56 3.69
C VAL A 6 -14.52 2.63 2.71
N PRO A 7 -15.41 3.56 3.11
CA PRO A 7 -15.77 4.68 2.26
C PRO A 7 -14.54 5.52 1.90
N PHE A 8 -14.45 6.01 0.68
CA PHE A 8 -13.36 6.89 0.24
C PHE A 8 -13.13 8.06 1.21
N THR A 9 -14.20 8.66 1.70
CA THR A 9 -14.15 9.79 2.64
C THR A 9 -13.46 9.46 3.97
N ALA A 10 -13.47 8.18 4.40
CA ALA A 10 -12.78 7.74 5.61
C ALA A 10 -11.25 7.68 5.46
N LEU A 11 -10.73 7.79 4.23
CA LEU A 11 -9.30 7.84 3.96
C LEU A 11 -8.72 9.26 4.11
N GLU A 12 -9.57 10.27 4.23
CA GLU A 12 -9.18 11.68 4.46
C GLU A 12 -8.14 12.17 3.43
N ILE A 13 -8.31 11.78 2.16
CA ILE A 13 -7.40 12.18 1.09
C ILE A 13 -7.59 13.66 0.77
N THR A 14 -6.50 14.41 0.81
CA THR A 14 -6.48 15.84 0.53
C THR A 14 -5.83 16.15 -0.82
N SER A 15 -6.07 17.35 -1.35
CA SER A 15 -5.35 17.83 -2.54
C SER A 15 -3.84 17.87 -2.33
N ALA A 16 -3.37 18.09 -1.12
CA ALA A 16 -1.94 18.06 -0.78
C ALA A 16 -1.35 16.66 -0.90
N ASP A 17 -2.07 15.62 -0.47
CA ASP A 17 -1.63 14.23 -0.63
C ASP A 17 -1.46 13.86 -2.11
N VAL A 18 -2.40 14.31 -2.96
CA VAL A 18 -2.33 14.07 -4.41
C VAL A 18 -1.22 14.88 -5.06
N ALA A 19 -1.04 16.16 -4.65
CA ALA A 19 0.04 17.00 -5.13
C ALA A 19 1.42 16.39 -4.79
N ASP A 20 1.60 15.86 -3.60
CA ASP A 20 2.82 15.12 -3.22
C ASP A 20 3.02 13.89 -4.12
N ALA A 21 1.95 13.12 -4.38
CA ALA A 21 2.00 11.93 -5.22
C ALA A 21 2.36 12.20 -6.69
N ILE A 22 2.06 13.41 -7.21
CA ILE A 22 2.46 13.84 -8.55
C ILE A 22 3.78 14.60 -8.60
N GLY A 23 4.49 14.69 -7.46
CA GLY A 23 5.87 15.15 -7.42
C GLY A 23 6.08 16.61 -6.97
N TYR A 24 5.05 17.31 -6.51
CA TYR A 24 5.22 18.67 -5.97
C TYR A 24 5.93 18.68 -4.61
N GLY A 25 5.90 17.56 -3.85
CA GLY A 25 6.52 17.48 -2.53
C GLY A 25 5.94 18.53 -1.56
N PRO A 26 6.81 19.32 -0.90
CA PRO A 26 6.35 20.34 0.05
C PRO A 26 5.74 21.59 -0.61
N HIS A 27 5.78 21.68 -1.94
CA HIS A 27 5.26 22.82 -2.70
C HIS A 27 3.82 22.55 -3.13
N LEU A 28 3.00 23.58 -3.10
CA LEU A 28 1.65 23.48 -3.65
C LEU A 28 1.69 23.76 -5.17
N PRO A 29 0.89 23.05 -5.96
CA PRO A 29 0.65 23.38 -7.36
C PRO A 29 0.02 24.77 -7.52
N ASP A 30 -0.01 25.26 -8.75
CA ASP A 30 -0.81 26.44 -9.07
C ASP A 30 -2.32 26.16 -8.87
N GLU A 31 -3.11 27.24 -8.85
CA GLU A 31 -4.53 27.17 -8.53
C GLU A 31 -5.32 26.30 -9.54
N ASN A 32 -4.95 26.29 -10.82
CA ASN A 32 -5.63 25.50 -11.83
C ASN A 32 -5.45 23.99 -11.58
N VAL A 33 -4.24 23.58 -11.22
CA VAL A 33 -3.94 22.19 -10.89
C VAL A 33 -4.65 21.78 -9.60
N LEU A 34 -4.69 22.66 -8.58
CA LEU A 34 -5.42 22.40 -7.33
C LEU A 34 -6.92 22.24 -7.56
N GLN A 35 -7.52 23.09 -8.43
CA GLN A 35 -8.93 22.97 -8.81
C GLN A 35 -9.20 21.66 -9.55
N LEU A 36 -8.31 21.26 -10.45
CA LEU A 36 -8.43 20.00 -11.17
C LEU A 36 -8.34 18.80 -10.22
N ILE A 37 -7.38 18.78 -9.29
CA ILE A 37 -7.27 17.76 -8.26
C ILE A 37 -8.56 17.68 -7.43
N SER A 38 -9.06 18.83 -6.97
CA SER A 38 -10.28 18.89 -6.15
C SER A 38 -11.51 18.38 -6.91
N GLY A 39 -11.65 18.73 -8.17
CA GLY A 39 -12.73 18.24 -9.03
C GLY A 39 -12.69 16.73 -9.24
N LEU A 40 -11.49 16.16 -9.45
CA LEU A 40 -11.32 14.71 -9.58
C LEU A 40 -11.56 13.99 -8.24
N LEU A 41 -11.12 14.54 -7.10
CA LEU A 41 -11.43 13.97 -5.79
C LEU A 41 -12.95 13.89 -5.55
N CYS A 42 -13.72 14.91 -5.94
CA CYS A 42 -15.18 14.88 -5.89
C CYS A 42 -15.78 13.77 -6.78
N THR A 43 -15.17 13.49 -7.94
CA THR A 43 -15.64 12.40 -8.82
C THR A 43 -15.53 11.03 -8.12
N PHE A 44 -14.52 10.85 -7.26
CA PHE A 44 -14.28 9.59 -6.56
C PHE A 44 -14.86 9.52 -5.14
N GLU A 45 -15.51 10.58 -4.64
CA GLU A 45 -15.95 10.64 -3.23
C GLU A 45 -16.92 9.54 -2.80
N ASN A 46 -17.68 8.98 -3.74
CA ASN A 46 -18.70 7.96 -3.47
C ASN A 46 -18.19 6.52 -3.67
N ILE A 47 -16.97 6.31 -4.11
CA ILE A 47 -16.45 4.95 -4.30
C ILE A 47 -16.28 4.24 -2.95
N GLN A 48 -16.40 2.92 -3.01
CA GLN A 48 -16.13 2.05 -1.88
C GLN A 48 -14.79 1.35 -2.10
N THR A 49 -13.90 1.52 -1.15
CA THR A 49 -12.62 0.82 -1.13
C THR A 49 -12.73 -0.39 -0.21
N HIS A 50 -11.84 -1.37 -0.36
CA HIS A 50 -11.96 -2.62 0.37
C HIS A 50 -10.61 -3.09 0.90
N TYR A 51 -10.62 -3.82 2.01
CA TYR A 51 -9.50 -4.64 2.43
C TYR A 51 -9.95 -5.97 3.01
N CYS A 52 -9.12 -6.99 2.88
CA CYS A 52 -9.21 -8.24 3.63
C CYS A 52 -7.93 -8.43 4.42
N LEU A 53 -8.07 -8.93 5.65
CA LEU A 53 -6.99 -9.11 6.62
C LEU A 53 -7.19 -10.42 7.36
N ASP A 54 -6.10 -11.13 7.66
CA ASP A 54 -6.07 -12.21 8.64
C ASP A 54 -4.77 -12.19 9.43
N ILE A 55 -4.77 -12.77 10.62
CA ILE A 55 -3.62 -12.79 11.53
C ILE A 55 -3.17 -14.24 11.70
N PHE A 56 -1.88 -14.48 11.51
CA PHE A 56 -1.26 -15.78 11.59
C PHE A 56 -0.06 -15.76 12.52
N ASP A 57 0.18 -16.87 13.20
CA ASP A 57 1.45 -17.09 13.89
C ASP A 57 2.58 -17.31 12.87
N GLY A 58 3.79 -16.88 13.23
CA GLY A 58 4.93 -17.01 12.36
C GLY A 58 6.27 -16.83 13.06
N MET A 59 7.33 -16.97 12.29
CA MET A 59 8.70 -16.88 12.78
C MET A 59 9.58 -16.13 11.78
N VAL A 60 10.48 -15.29 12.31
CA VAL A 60 11.45 -14.55 11.50
C VAL A 60 12.80 -15.29 11.51
N HIS A 61 13.31 -15.60 10.33
CA HIS A 61 14.65 -16.12 10.08
C HIS A 61 15.57 -15.01 9.55
N SER A 62 16.84 -15.30 9.32
CA SER A 62 17.84 -14.31 8.90
C SER A 62 17.53 -13.65 7.53
N LYS A 63 16.86 -14.37 6.63
CA LYS A 63 16.55 -13.92 5.24
C LYS A 63 15.13 -14.26 4.77
N SER A 64 14.32 -14.81 5.66
CA SER A 64 12.96 -15.24 5.35
C SER A 64 12.04 -15.06 6.54
N ILE A 65 10.75 -15.09 6.27
CA ILE A 65 9.70 -15.08 7.29
C ILE A 65 8.81 -16.28 7.00
N GLU A 66 8.53 -17.07 8.03
CA GLU A 66 7.55 -18.15 7.96
C GLU A 66 6.24 -17.66 8.60
N ILE A 67 5.14 -17.78 7.87
CA ILE A 67 3.80 -17.41 8.34
C ILE A 67 2.87 -18.58 8.06
N ASN A 68 2.25 -19.14 9.09
CA ASN A 68 1.34 -20.28 8.98
C ASN A 68 1.93 -21.47 8.18
N GLY A 69 3.24 -21.73 8.36
CA GLY A 69 3.95 -22.81 7.64
C GLY A 69 4.36 -22.46 6.20
N VAL A 70 4.06 -21.25 5.73
CA VAL A 70 4.46 -20.75 4.40
C VAL A 70 5.72 -19.90 4.55
N THR A 71 6.77 -20.21 3.79
CA THR A 71 8.04 -19.48 3.81
C THR A 71 8.04 -18.38 2.75
N PHE A 72 8.27 -17.14 3.18
CA PHE A 72 8.46 -15.97 2.34
C PHE A 72 9.94 -15.61 2.27
N ASN A 73 10.51 -15.48 1.07
CA ASN A 73 11.91 -15.12 0.85
C ASN A 73 12.13 -13.60 0.96
N SER A 74 11.79 -13.05 2.11
CA SER A 74 11.72 -11.60 2.35
C SER A 74 13.04 -10.84 2.22
N GLY A 75 14.18 -11.55 2.22
CA GLY A 75 15.50 -10.95 2.24
C GLY A 75 15.89 -10.42 3.63
N THR A 76 17.17 -10.07 3.78
CA THR A 76 17.73 -9.66 5.09
C THR A 76 17.12 -8.34 5.59
N ALA A 77 16.88 -7.36 4.69
CA ALA A 77 16.39 -6.05 5.09
C ALA A 77 15.00 -6.14 5.71
N VAL A 78 14.07 -6.82 5.06
CA VAL A 78 12.70 -7.04 5.55
C VAL A 78 12.69 -7.91 6.80
N ALA A 79 13.47 -9.01 6.80
CA ALA A 79 13.59 -9.88 7.98
C ALA A 79 14.09 -9.12 9.21
N ASN A 80 15.06 -8.20 9.06
CA ASN A 80 15.57 -7.40 10.16
C ASN A 80 14.51 -6.44 10.73
N VAL A 81 13.68 -5.84 9.90
CA VAL A 81 12.57 -4.99 10.37
C VAL A 81 11.58 -5.80 11.21
N MET A 82 11.27 -7.02 10.75
CA MET A 82 10.31 -7.90 11.41
C MET A 82 10.86 -8.66 12.63
N GLN A 83 12.13 -8.41 13.03
CA GLN A 83 12.74 -9.09 14.17
C GLN A 83 11.96 -8.88 15.47
N GLY A 84 11.56 -9.99 16.09
CA GLY A 84 10.77 -10.03 17.32
C GLY A 84 9.29 -10.33 17.08
N ALA A 85 8.80 -10.18 15.85
CA ALA A 85 7.43 -10.53 15.51
C ALA A 85 7.15 -12.03 15.69
N LYS A 86 5.98 -12.34 16.21
CA LYS A 86 5.45 -13.69 16.42
C LYS A 86 4.12 -13.88 15.73
N GLN A 87 3.39 -12.78 15.49
CA GLN A 87 2.17 -12.74 14.74
C GLN A 87 2.29 -11.77 13.59
N PHE A 88 1.67 -12.12 12.49
CA PHE A 88 1.70 -11.36 11.26
C PHE A 88 0.29 -11.13 10.76
N ALA A 89 -0.09 -9.87 10.63
CA ALA A 89 -1.27 -9.51 9.88
C ALA A 89 -0.91 -9.53 8.39
N VAL A 90 -1.56 -10.40 7.64
CA VAL A 90 -1.48 -10.50 6.18
C VAL A 90 -2.69 -9.80 5.61
N PHE A 91 -2.52 -8.87 4.66
CA PHE A 91 -3.64 -8.12 4.11
C PHE A 91 -3.49 -7.84 2.62
N VAL A 92 -4.65 -7.62 2.00
CA VAL A 92 -4.81 -7.03 0.67
C VAL A 92 -5.84 -5.93 0.76
N ALA A 93 -5.57 -4.81 0.11
CA ALA A 93 -6.44 -3.64 0.05
C ALA A 93 -6.53 -3.12 -1.39
N THR A 94 -7.67 -2.55 -1.77
CA THR A 94 -7.93 -2.10 -3.15
C THR A 94 -8.84 -0.89 -3.21
N ALA A 95 -8.57 0.00 -4.18
CA ALA A 95 -9.51 1.06 -4.55
C ALA A 95 -10.81 0.51 -5.18
N GLY A 96 -10.77 -0.74 -5.67
CA GLY A 96 -11.92 -1.44 -6.22
C GLY A 96 -12.12 -1.24 -7.74
N GLU A 97 -12.99 -2.07 -8.30
CA GLU A 97 -13.30 -2.04 -9.74
C GLU A 97 -14.04 -0.76 -10.13
N GLU A 98 -14.83 -0.18 -9.24
CA GLU A 98 -15.55 1.07 -9.51
C GLU A 98 -14.57 2.23 -9.78
N TYR A 99 -13.49 2.31 -9.01
CA TYR A 99 -12.42 3.28 -9.27
C TYR A 99 -11.83 3.11 -10.67
N GLU A 100 -11.49 1.87 -11.06
CA GLU A 100 -10.94 1.61 -12.39
C GLU A 100 -11.91 1.95 -13.51
N ARG A 101 -13.20 1.65 -13.31
CA ARG A 101 -14.26 2.00 -14.28
C ARG A 101 -14.35 3.51 -14.48
N LEU A 102 -14.37 4.29 -13.40
CA LEU A 102 -14.40 5.76 -13.48
C LEU A 102 -13.14 6.32 -14.17
N CYS A 103 -11.95 5.77 -13.86
CA CYS A 103 -10.73 6.14 -14.57
C CYS A 103 -10.80 5.79 -16.07
N ALA A 104 -11.33 4.63 -16.44
CA ALA A 104 -11.50 4.24 -17.82
C ALA A 104 -12.48 5.16 -18.56
N GLU A 105 -13.54 5.60 -17.92
CA GLU A 105 -14.49 6.60 -18.49
C GLU A 105 -13.82 7.94 -18.75
N LEU A 106 -12.98 8.42 -17.80
CA LEU A 106 -12.17 9.63 -17.98
C LEU A 106 -11.22 9.51 -19.16
N THR A 107 -10.59 8.34 -19.36
CA THR A 107 -9.65 8.13 -20.47
C THR A 107 -10.31 7.90 -21.82
N SER A 108 -11.55 7.38 -21.83
CA SER A 108 -12.31 7.11 -23.06
C SER A 108 -12.89 8.36 -23.72
N ASN A 109 -12.94 9.47 -22.99
CA ASN A 109 -13.36 10.74 -23.54
C ASN A 109 -12.25 11.30 -24.46
N LYS A 110 -12.56 11.53 -25.73
CA LYS A 110 -11.60 12.05 -26.73
C LYS A 110 -11.04 13.43 -26.40
N ASP A 111 -11.76 14.17 -25.56
CA ASP A 111 -11.37 15.50 -25.07
C ASP A 111 -10.68 15.44 -23.69
N ALA A 112 -10.41 14.23 -23.18
CA ALA A 112 -9.80 14.07 -21.88
C ALA A 112 -8.35 14.59 -21.89
N ASP A 113 -8.10 15.56 -21.05
CA ASP A 113 -6.79 16.12 -20.81
C ASP A 113 -5.86 15.08 -20.18
N ILE A 114 -4.64 14.95 -20.73
CA ILE A 114 -3.60 14.02 -20.23
C ILE A 114 -3.29 14.29 -18.76
N LEU A 115 -3.31 15.56 -18.34
CA LEU A 115 -3.07 15.93 -16.95
C LEU A 115 -4.14 15.36 -16.02
N SER A 116 -5.41 15.42 -16.42
CA SER A 116 -6.52 14.82 -15.66
C SER A 116 -6.35 13.32 -15.49
N GLN A 117 -5.92 12.62 -16.56
CA GLN A 117 -5.65 11.17 -16.49
C GLN A 117 -4.49 10.85 -15.54
N TYR A 118 -3.41 11.64 -15.61
CA TYR A 118 -2.26 11.47 -14.71
C TYR A 118 -2.62 11.72 -13.25
N ILE A 119 -3.40 12.77 -12.96
CA ILE A 119 -3.89 13.07 -11.61
C ILE A 119 -4.83 11.97 -11.12
N ALA A 120 -5.76 11.48 -11.96
CA ALA A 120 -6.63 10.36 -11.60
C ALA A 120 -5.81 9.11 -11.25
N ASP A 121 -4.78 8.77 -12.03
CA ASP A 121 -3.87 7.66 -11.70
C ASP A 121 -3.17 7.86 -10.34
N ALA A 122 -2.71 9.07 -10.06
CA ALA A 122 -2.09 9.40 -8.78
C ALA A 122 -3.06 9.33 -7.59
N ILE A 123 -4.33 9.73 -7.78
CA ILE A 123 -5.39 9.57 -6.76
C ILE A 123 -5.52 8.08 -6.39
N GLY A 124 -5.56 7.17 -7.36
CA GLY A 124 -5.64 5.74 -7.08
C GLY A 124 -4.43 5.20 -6.31
N SER A 125 -3.24 5.69 -6.64
CA SER A 125 -2.02 5.36 -5.89
C SER A 125 -2.08 5.90 -4.45
N THR A 126 -2.64 7.09 -4.27
CA THR A 126 -2.86 7.70 -2.95
C THR A 126 -3.89 6.91 -2.15
N ILE A 127 -4.99 6.47 -2.78
CA ILE A 127 -5.98 5.58 -2.14
C ILE A 127 -5.29 4.32 -1.60
N ALA A 128 -4.49 3.63 -2.41
CA ALA A 128 -3.80 2.42 -1.98
C ALA A 128 -2.88 2.65 -0.77
N VAL A 129 -2.11 3.75 -0.78
CA VAL A 129 -1.22 4.13 0.34
C VAL A 129 -2.03 4.45 1.61
N LYS A 130 -3.10 5.24 1.49
CA LYS A 130 -3.95 5.60 2.63
C LYS A 130 -4.70 4.39 3.19
N LEU A 131 -5.11 3.44 2.35
CA LEU A 131 -5.68 2.16 2.81
C LEU A 131 -4.67 1.35 3.61
N GLY A 132 -3.41 1.28 3.19
CA GLY A 132 -2.36 0.63 3.96
C GLY A 132 -2.21 1.25 5.35
N ALA A 133 -2.13 2.57 5.44
CA ALA A 133 -2.08 3.30 6.70
C ALA A 133 -3.36 3.11 7.55
N TYR A 134 -4.52 3.03 6.91
CA TYR A 134 -5.79 2.73 7.58
C TYR A 134 -5.77 1.34 8.24
N VAL A 135 -5.27 0.32 7.53
CA VAL A 135 -5.13 -1.05 8.08
C VAL A 135 -4.14 -1.05 9.25
N GLU A 136 -2.99 -0.39 9.13
CA GLU A 136 -2.02 -0.25 10.23
C GLU A 136 -2.65 0.37 11.47
N LYS A 137 -3.39 1.48 11.31
CA LYS A 137 -4.09 2.15 12.41
C LYS A 137 -5.13 1.26 13.06
N ARG A 138 -5.92 0.53 12.27
CA ARG A 138 -6.93 -0.41 12.77
C ARG A 138 -6.33 -1.52 13.62
N LEU A 139 -5.16 -2.04 13.23
CA LEU A 139 -4.44 -3.04 14.02
C LEU A 139 -3.91 -2.43 15.33
N ALA A 140 -3.33 -1.24 15.28
CA ALA A 140 -2.83 -0.57 16.46
C ALA A 140 -3.93 -0.26 17.48
N ASP A 141 -5.12 0.14 17.02
CA ASP A 141 -6.29 0.43 17.87
C ASP A 141 -6.90 -0.85 18.49
N ALA A 142 -6.78 -2.01 17.81
CA ALA A 142 -7.39 -3.26 18.26
C ALA A 142 -6.56 -4.01 19.29
N ILE A 143 -5.24 -3.83 19.32
CA ILE A 143 -4.29 -4.62 20.12
C ILE A 143 -3.34 -3.68 20.88
N ILE A 144 -3.76 -3.18 22.05
CA ILE A 144 -2.95 -2.31 22.92
C ILE A 144 -2.19 -3.17 23.97
N PRO A 145 -0.91 -2.94 24.26
CA PRO A 145 0.08 -1.95 23.78
C PRO A 145 1.26 -2.61 23.04
N GLN A 146 1.11 -3.02 21.81
CA GLN A 146 2.19 -3.65 21.05
C GLN A 146 2.70 -2.72 19.96
N ARG A 147 4.00 -2.76 19.68
CA ARG A 147 4.59 -2.09 18.51
C ARG A 147 4.35 -2.95 17.30
N PHE A 148 3.76 -2.36 16.27
CA PHE A 148 3.62 -2.97 14.96
C PHE A 148 4.66 -2.39 13.99
N SER A 149 5.09 -3.22 13.04
CA SER A 149 5.84 -2.71 11.90
C SER A 149 4.91 -1.90 11.00
N HIS A 150 5.48 -1.00 10.19
CA HIS A 150 4.79 -0.61 8.96
C HIS A 150 4.65 -1.84 8.04
N HIS A 151 3.66 -1.80 7.14
CA HIS A 151 3.48 -2.87 6.19
C HIS A 151 4.68 -2.96 5.23
N LEU A 152 5.09 -4.18 4.93
CA LEU A 152 6.08 -4.50 3.91
C LEU A 152 5.48 -5.51 2.94
N SER A 153 5.83 -5.40 1.67
CA SER A 153 5.19 -6.14 0.57
C SER A 153 6.22 -6.86 -0.29
N PRO A 154 5.86 -8.00 -0.90
CA PRO A 154 6.63 -8.55 -2.01
C PRO A 154 6.91 -7.49 -3.09
N GLY A 155 8.14 -7.43 -3.57
CA GLY A 155 8.64 -6.34 -4.44
C GLY A 155 9.48 -5.29 -3.71
N TYR A 156 9.41 -5.19 -2.36
CA TYR A 156 10.28 -4.30 -1.59
C TYR A 156 11.66 -4.93 -1.33
N CYS A 157 12.72 -4.13 -1.41
CA CYS A 157 14.05 -4.43 -0.85
C CYS A 157 14.56 -5.83 -1.18
N HIS A 158 14.45 -6.25 -2.43
CA HIS A 158 14.81 -7.59 -2.95
C HIS A 158 13.88 -8.74 -2.50
N TRP A 159 12.76 -8.45 -1.88
CA TRP A 159 11.73 -9.45 -1.65
C TRP A 159 11.07 -9.81 -2.99
N PRO A 160 11.14 -11.07 -3.48
CA PRO A 160 10.59 -11.43 -4.78
C PRO A 160 9.10 -11.12 -4.89
N VAL A 161 8.69 -10.52 -6.01
CA VAL A 161 7.27 -10.24 -6.28
C VAL A 161 6.44 -11.52 -6.40
N SER A 162 7.07 -12.65 -6.75
CA SER A 162 6.42 -13.98 -6.81
C SER A 162 5.81 -14.41 -5.46
N ASP A 163 6.31 -13.89 -4.34
CA ASP A 163 5.77 -14.17 -3.01
C ASP A 163 4.39 -13.51 -2.78
N GLN A 164 3.88 -12.73 -3.74
CA GLN A 164 2.48 -12.34 -3.81
C GLN A 164 1.54 -13.55 -3.87
N ARG A 165 1.91 -14.62 -4.59
CA ARG A 165 1.06 -15.80 -4.74
C ARG A 165 0.77 -16.46 -3.39
N PRO A 166 1.78 -16.91 -2.63
CA PRO A 166 1.52 -17.50 -1.31
C PRO A 166 0.87 -16.52 -0.32
N LEU A 167 1.10 -15.20 -0.43
CA LEU A 167 0.40 -14.21 0.38
C LEU A 167 -1.11 -14.23 0.08
N PHE A 168 -1.50 -14.25 -1.18
CA PHE A 168 -2.90 -14.35 -1.60
C PHE A 168 -3.53 -15.69 -1.21
N ASP A 169 -2.78 -16.78 -1.29
CA ASP A 169 -3.26 -18.12 -0.91
C ASP A 169 -3.59 -18.18 0.60
N LEU A 170 -2.81 -17.53 1.47
CA LEU A 170 -3.14 -17.37 2.89
C LEU A 170 -4.49 -16.67 3.11
N LEU A 171 -4.89 -15.79 2.20
CA LEU A 171 -6.17 -15.06 2.24
C LEU A 171 -7.24 -15.68 1.31
N GLY A 172 -7.12 -16.97 0.97
CA GLY A 172 -8.12 -17.68 0.19
C GLY A 172 -8.09 -17.42 -1.31
N GLY A 173 -7.01 -16.84 -1.84
CA GLY A 173 -6.72 -16.69 -3.27
C GLY A 173 -7.18 -15.39 -3.94
N ASN A 174 -8.38 -14.89 -3.61
CA ASN A 174 -8.94 -13.67 -4.21
C ASN A 174 -9.49 -12.70 -3.15
N PRO A 175 -8.65 -12.21 -2.22
CA PRO A 175 -9.12 -11.32 -1.16
C PRO A 175 -9.66 -10.00 -1.73
N CYS A 176 -10.81 -9.53 -1.25
CA CYS A 176 -11.54 -8.34 -1.72
C CYS A 176 -11.83 -8.35 -3.24
N GLY A 177 -11.88 -9.51 -3.90
CA GLY A 177 -12.02 -9.61 -5.35
C GLY A 177 -10.73 -9.32 -6.13
N VAL A 178 -9.62 -9.02 -5.46
CA VAL A 178 -8.33 -8.78 -6.13
C VAL A 178 -7.76 -10.10 -6.65
N ARG A 179 -7.33 -10.11 -7.91
CA ARG A 179 -6.74 -11.25 -8.59
C ARG A 179 -5.29 -10.96 -8.97
N LEU A 180 -4.47 -12.00 -9.05
CA LEU A 180 -3.10 -11.91 -9.56
C LEU A 180 -3.03 -12.43 -10.99
N SER A 181 -2.34 -11.67 -11.86
CA SER A 181 -1.89 -12.19 -13.16
C SER A 181 -0.78 -13.24 -12.99
N ASP A 182 -0.39 -13.87 -14.10
CA ASP A 182 0.77 -14.78 -14.13
C ASP A 182 2.08 -14.04 -13.77
N GLY A 183 2.17 -12.75 -14.04
CA GLY A 183 3.29 -11.88 -13.67
C GLY A 183 3.14 -11.24 -12.28
N PHE A 184 2.21 -11.70 -11.46
CA PHE A 184 1.95 -11.22 -10.09
C PHE A 184 1.46 -9.77 -10.00
N LEU A 185 0.91 -9.21 -11.08
CA LEU A 185 0.24 -7.92 -11.05
C LEU A 185 -1.17 -8.08 -10.48
N MET A 186 -1.53 -7.22 -9.55
CA MET A 186 -2.87 -7.18 -8.95
C MET A 186 -3.88 -6.51 -9.88
N TYR A 187 -5.10 -7.05 -9.92
CA TYR A 187 -6.27 -6.47 -10.57
C TYR A 187 -7.45 -6.51 -9.60
N PRO A 188 -8.05 -5.35 -9.28
CA PRO A 188 -7.79 -3.98 -9.75
C PRO A 188 -6.35 -3.52 -9.54
N VAL A 189 -5.80 -2.67 -10.44
CA VAL A 189 -4.39 -2.25 -10.41
C VAL A 189 -4.06 -1.39 -9.19
N LYS A 190 -5.01 -0.56 -8.75
CA LYS A 190 -4.85 0.29 -7.56
C LYS A 190 -5.13 -0.52 -6.29
N SER A 191 -4.27 -1.50 -6.06
CA SER A 191 -4.31 -2.42 -4.93
C SER A 191 -2.96 -2.47 -4.24
N LEU A 192 -2.98 -2.85 -2.97
CA LEU A 192 -1.83 -3.02 -2.10
C LEU A 192 -1.97 -4.34 -1.36
N SER A 193 -0.89 -5.06 -1.20
CA SER A 193 -0.81 -6.23 -0.32
C SER A 193 0.36 -6.05 0.64
N GLY A 194 0.36 -6.74 1.75
CA GLY A 194 1.50 -6.70 2.66
C GLY A 194 1.34 -7.55 3.89
N ILE A 195 2.41 -7.54 4.66
CA ILE A 195 2.45 -8.09 6.01
C ILE A 195 2.82 -7.00 7.02
N ILE A 196 2.28 -7.10 8.22
CA ILE A 196 2.55 -6.25 9.38
C ILE A 196 2.90 -7.19 10.53
N GLY A 197 4.11 -7.07 11.08
CA GLY A 197 4.55 -7.87 12.22
C GLY A 197 4.22 -7.18 13.54
N ASP A 198 3.84 -7.98 14.55
CA ASP A 198 3.69 -7.52 15.94
C ASP A 198 5.04 -7.43 16.65
N GLN A 199 5.09 -6.78 17.83
CA GLN A 199 6.23 -6.78 18.76
C GLN A 199 7.60 -6.48 18.13
N VAL A 200 7.63 -5.74 17.02
CA VAL A 200 8.89 -5.37 16.36
C VAL A 200 9.76 -4.49 17.27
N ARG A 201 11.07 -4.61 17.13
CA ARG A 201 12.04 -3.85 17.95
C ARG A 201 12.10 -2.38 17.58
N GLN A 202 11.85 -2.06 16.33
CA GLN A 202 11.91 -0.71 15.78
C GLN A 202 10.77 -0.49 14.77
N GLU A 203 10.16 0.67 14.83
CA GLU A 203 9.25 1.13 13.78
C GLU A 203 10.09 1.69 12.63
N VAL A 204 10.13 0.95 11.53
CA VAL A 204 10.90 1.30 10.33
C VAL A 204 9.98 1.21 9.13
N SER A 205 9.91 2.27 8.34
CA SER A 205 9.13 2.29 7.11
C SER A 205 9.87 1.61 5.95
N GLY A 206 9.14 1.20 4.91
CA GLY A 206 9.74 0.68 3.69
C GLY A 206 10.73 1.66 3.05
N CYS A 207 10.52 2.98 3.19
CA CYS A 207 11.43 4.02 2.69
C CYS A 207 12.77 4.06 3.45
N ASP A 208 12.79 3.73 4.74
CA ASP A 208 14.01 3.74 5.56
C ASP A 208 15.00 2.64 5.16
N ILE A 209 14.48 1.51 4.68
CA ILE A 209 15.30 0.36 4.25
C ILE A 209 15.46 0.26 2.72
N CYS A 210 14.79 1.13 1.96
CA CYS A 210 14.79 1.11 0.50
C CYS A 210 16.16 1.52 -0.05
N PRO A 211 16.80 0.71 -0.92
CA PRO A 211 18.10 1.01 -1.51
C PRO A 211 18.05 2.10 -2.58
N MET A 212 16.88 2.50 -3.04
CA MET A 212 16.72 3.51 -4.10
C MET A 212 17.13 4.90 -3.59
N VAL A 213 18.28 5.38 -4.01
CA VAL A 213 18.84 6.67 -3.57
C VAL A 213 18.10 7.86 -4.17
N ARG A 214 17.70 7.76 -5.45
CA ARG A 214 16.95 8.80 -6.17
C ARG A 214 15.49 8.40 -6.31
N CYS A 215 14.66 8.82 -5.35
CA CYS A 215 13.22 8.57 -5.35
C CYS A 215 12.51 9.88 -4.99
N PHE A 216 11.58 10.32 -5.84
CA PHE A 216 10.80 11.54 -5.59
C PHE A 216 9.88 11.43 -4.36
N ARG A 217 9.50 10.21 -3.99
CA ARG A 217 8.71 9.92 -2.78
C ARG A 217 9.55 9.83 -1.50
N ARG A 218 10.87 9.95 -1.58
CA ARG A 218 11.72 9.94 -0.39
C ARG A 218 11.70 11.33 0.25
N HIS A 219 11.06 11.45 1.38
CA HIS A 219 11.08 12.68 2.17
C HIS A 219 12.48 12.94 2.76
N ALA A 220 12.85 14.21 2.90
CA ALA A 220 14.19 14.63 3.36
C ALA A 220 14.57 14.13 4.77
N SER A 221 13.58 13.69 5.55
CA SER A 221 13.77 13.12 6.89
C SER A 221 14.23 11.65 6.89
N THR A 222 14.14 10.96 5.73
CA THR A 222 14.49 9.55 5.64
C THR A 222 16.02 9.43 5.53
N LYS A 223 16.68 8.89 6.56
CA LYS A 223 18.13 8.63 6.53
C LYS A 223 18.45 7.62 5.43
N LEU A 224 19.44 7.92 4.60
CA LEU A 224 19.98 6.93 3.67
C LEU A 224 20.44 5.69 4.45
N PRO A 225 20.11 4.46 4.00
CA PRO A 225 20.64 3.26 4.63
C PRO A 225 22.17 3.33 4.56
N ASN A 226 22.83 3.09 5.71
CA ASN A 226 24.29 2.99 5.75
C ASN A 226 24.74 1.95 4.73
N LYS A 227 25.62 2.33 3.83
CA LYS A 227 26.29 1.39 2.93
C LYS A 227 27.13 0.43 3.78
N THR A 228 26.63 -0.78 4.00
CA THR A 228 27.43 -1.93 4.45
C THR A 228 27.76 -2.79 3.26
#